data_cf35e47a6f86d9ed8ecef9ea2fab960a
#
_entry.id   cf35e47a6f86d9ed8ecef9ea2fab960a
#
_cell.length_a   1.000
_cell.length_b   1.000
_cell.length_c   1.000
_cell.angle_alpha   90.00
_cell.angle_beta   90.00
_cell.angle_gamma   90.00
#
_symmetry.space_group_name_H-M   'P 1'
#
loop_
_entity.id
_entity.type
_entity.pdbx_description
1 polymer ?
#
loop_
_entity_poly.entity_id
_entity_poly.type
_entity_poly.pdbx_seq_one_letter_code
_entity_poly.pdbx_strand_id
1 'polypeptide(L)' 'MQAVATQNTVNLETIKGAIAEKIDSVCFSSWIETLNLEIENGVLNCWAQNQFSANYINATFGNVLRGVANHFGLDIKS' A
#
# COMPACT_ATOMS: atom_id res chain seq x y z
N MET A 1 19.52 -15.07 8.49
CA MET A 1 19.09 -14.80 8.42
C MET A 1 18.56 -13.97 8.09
N GLN A 2 18.35 -14.11 7.67
CA GLN A 2 17.77 -13.44 7.37
C GLN A 2 17.15 -12.55 7.83
N ALA A 3 16.90 -12.92 8.11
CA ALA A 3 16.07 -12.08 8.91
C ALA A 3 16.64 -10.71 9.10
N VAL A 4 17.89 -10.67 9.15
CA VAL A 4 18.58 -9.40 9.28
C VAL A 4 18.25 -8.49 8.12
N ALA A 5 18.30 -9.04 6.94
CA ALA A 5 17.97 -8.25 5.76
C ALA A 5 16.55 -7.73 5.82
N THR A 6 15.65 -8.55 6.37
CA THR A 6 14.27 -8.15 6.42
C THR A 6 14.00 -7.06 7.42
N GLN A 7 14.86 -6.87 8.40
CA GLN A 7 14.64 -5.82 9.38
C GLN A 7 14.64 -4.44 8.78
N ASN A 8 15.45 -4.25 7.77
CA ASN A 8 15.57 -2.95 7.14
C ASN A 8 14.74 -2.84 5.88
N THR A 9 14.01 -3.89 5.58
CA THR A 9 13.25 -3.94 4.36
C THR A 9 11.76 -3.93 4.68
N VAL A 10 11.08 -2.97 4.11
CA VAL A 10 9.62 -2.93 4.20
C VAL A 10 9.09 -3.77 3.05
N ASN A 11 8.28 -4.76 3.36
CA ASN A 11 7.71 -5.60 2.31
C ASN A 11 6.22 -5.32 2.14
N LEU A 12 5.67 -5.87 1.06
CA LEU A 12 4.28 -5.58 0.72
C LEU A 12 3.30 -6.11 1.74
N GLU A 13 3.61 -7.22 2.38
CA GLU A 13 2.73 -7.76 3.40
C GLU A 13 2.63 -6.83 4.60
N THR A 14 3.74 -6.22 4.98
CA THR A 14 3.74 -5.25 6.06
C THR A 14 2.91 -4.04 5.69
N ILE A 15 3.08 -3.55 4.47
CA ILE A 15 2.31 -2.42 3.98
C ILE A 15 0.83 -2.74 3.96
N LYS A 16 0.46 -3.89 3.43
CA LYS A 16 -0.94 -4.29 3.37
C LYS A 16 -1.55 -4.46 4.75
N GLY A 17 -0.78 -5.02 5.67
CA GLY A 17 -1.24 -5.18 7.04
C GLY A 17 -1.52 -3.84 7.71
N ALA A 18 -0.65 -2.86 7.48
CA ALA A 18 -0.85 -1.53 8.02
C ALA A 18 -2.08 -0.86 7.42
N ILE A 19 -2.30 -1.05 6.14
CA ILE A 19 -3.50 -0.50 5.50
C ILE A 19 -4.74 -1.16 6.08
N ALA A 20 -4.69 -2.48 6.27
CA ALA A 20 -5.83 -3.23 6.79
C ALA A 20 -6.24 -2.76 8.17
N GLU A 21 -5.31 -2.25 8.95
CA GLU A 21 -5.63 -1.72 10.29
C GLU A 21 -6.39 -0.41 10.24
N LYS A 22 -6.35 0.27 9.11
CA LYS A 22 -6.93 1.61 9.01
C LYS A 22 -8.25 1.64 8.27
N ILE A 23 -8.63 0.54 7.63
CA ILE A 23 -9.89 0.45 6.90
C ILE A 23 -10.55 -0.86 7.28
N ASP A 24 -11.85 -0.99 6.98
CA ASP A 24 -12.52 -2.23 7.34
C ASP A 24 -12.16 -3.34 6.36
N SER A 25 -12.42 -4.58 6.79
CA SER A 25 -11.98 -5.74 6.03
C SER A 25 -12.71 -5.88 4.69
N VAL A 26 -13.94 -5.42 4.61
CA VAL A 26 -14.69 -5.48 3.36
C VAL A 26 -14.07 -4.55 2.33
N CYS A 27 -13.78 -3.32 2.74
CA CYS A 27 -13.13 -2.36 1.85
C CYS A 27 -11.74 -2.84 1.44
N PHE A 28 -11.01 -3.41 2.39
CA PHE A 28 -9.68 -3.94 2.08
C PHE A 28 -9.76 -5.02 1.03
N SER A 29 -10.63 -6.00 1.24
CA SER A 29 -10.76 -7.12 0.30
C SER A 29 -11.25 -6.66 -1.07
N SER A 30 -12.18 -5.70 -1.09
CA SER A 30 -12.77 -5.27 -2.34
C SER A 30 -11.84 -4.39 -3.16
N TRP A 31 -11.04 -3.55 -2.50
CA TRP A 31 -10.28 -2.53 -3.21
C TRP A 31 -8.78 -2.68 -3.09
N ILE A 32 -8.29 -2.95 -1.89
CA ILE A 32 -6.84 -2.95 -1.67
C ILE A 32 -6.21 -4.25 -2.11
N GLU A 33 -6.88 -5.38 -1.88
CA GLU A 33 -6.33 -6.66 -2.30
C GLU A 33 -6.18 -6.76 -3.81
N THR A 34 -7.03 -6.07 -4.54
CA THR A 34 -6.97 -6.06 -6.00
C THR A 34 -6.01 -5.02 -6.53
N LEU A 35 -5.53 -4.14 -5.66
CA LEU A 35 -4.59 -3.10 -6.04
C LEU A 35 -3.21 -3.70 -6.20
N ASN A 36 -2.53 -3.34 -7.28
CA ASN A 36 -1.16 -3.76 -7.48
C ASN A 36 -0.22 -2.84 -6.74
N LEU A 37 0.62 -3.43 -5.91
CA LEU A 37 1.58 -2.68 -5.11
C LEU A 37 2.97 -3.20 -5.38
N GLU A 38 3.93 -2.28 -5.41
CA GLU A 38 5.32 -2.64 -5.61
C GLU A 38 6.19 -1.61 -4.91
N ILE A 39 7.25 -2.07 -4.27
CA ILE A 39 8.20 -1.18 -3.61
C ILE A 39 9.48 -1.18 -4.40
N GLU A 40 9.94 0.00 -4.80
CA GLU A 40 11.15 0.11 -5.59
C GLU A 40 11.84 1.42 -5.26
N ASN A 41 13.10 1.34 -4.88
CA ASN A 41 13.93 2.53 -4.61
C ASN A 41 13.29 3.50 -3.64
N GLY A 42 12.66 2.98 -2.58
CA GLY A 42 12.06 3.82 -1.57
C GLY A 42 10.73 4.41 -1.98
N VAL A 43 10.14 3.90 -3.04
CA VAL A 43 8.85 4.37 -3.53
C VAL A 43 7.85 3.25 -3.53
N LEU A 44 6.67 3.50 -2.99
CA LEU A 44 5.56 2.57 -3.07
C LEU A 44 4.76 2.90 -4.31
N ASN A 45 4.80 2.01 -5.27
CA ASN A 45 4.05 2.16 -6.51
C ASN A 45 2.73 1.44 -6.37
N CYS A 46 1.65 2.14 -6.68
CA CYS A 46 0.30 1.61 -6.57
C CYS A 46 -0.42 1.83 -7.89
N TRP A 47 -1.01 0.78 -8.43
CA TRP A 47 -1.85 0.96 -9.60
C TRP A 47 -3.00 -0.03 -9.57
N ALA A 48 -4.14 0.44 -10.04
CA ALA A 48 -5.37 -0.35 -10.03
C ALA A 48 -5.58 -0.99 -11.39
N GLN A 49 -6.59 -1.86 -11.46
CA GLN A 49 -6.87 -2.61 -12.67
C GLN A 49 -7.37 -1.72 -13.81
N ASN A 50 -8.05 -0.63 -13.46
CA ASN A 50 -8.59 0.27 -14.47
C ASN A 50 -8.69 1.67 -13.87
N GLN A 51 -9.03 2.63 -14.73
CA GLN A 51 -9.05 4.03 -14.33
C GLN A 51 -10.14 4.31 -13.29
N PHE A 52 -11.28 3.65 -13.43
CA PHE A 52 -12.35 3.84 -12.47
C PHE A 52 -11.92 3.44 -11.07
N SER A 53 -11.32 2.27 -10.94
CA SER A 53 -10.83 1.79 -9.66
C SER A 53 -9.72 2.69 -9.12
N ALA A 54 -8.83 3.14 -9.98
CA ALA A 54 -7.75 4.03 -9.57
C ALA A 54 -8.31 5.31 -8.99
N ASN A 55 -9.30 5.90 -9.65
CA ASN A 55 -9.91 7.14 -9.17
C ASN A 55 -10.59 6.94 -7.83
N TYR A 56 -11.33 5.85 -7.71
CA TYR A 56 -12.06 5.57 -6.48
C TYR A 56 -11.10 5.36 -5.31
N ILE A 57 -10.08 4.55 -5.53
CA ILE A 57 -9.12 4.24 -4.47
C ILE A 57 -8.36 5.49 -4.07
N ASN A 58 -7.95 6.28 -5.04
CA ASN A 58 -7.22 7.50 -4.75
C ASN A 58 -8.07 8.49 -3.96
N ALA A 59 -9.33 8.64 -4.33
CA ALA A 59 -10.23 9.57 -3.64
C ALA A 59 -10.59 9.08 -2.24
N THR A 60 -10.80 7.78 -2.09
CA THR A 60 -11.32 7.21 -0.85
C THR A 60 -10.19 6.83 0.11
N PHE A 61 -9.14 6.21 -0.41
CA PHE A 61 -8.08 5.65 0.41
C PHE A 61 -6.73 6.33 0.22
N GLY A 62 -6.67 7.37 -0.59
CA GLY A 62 -5.40 8.03 -0.88
C GLY A 62 -4.68 8.51 0.37
N ASN A 63 -5.41 9.08 1.32
CA ASN A 63 -4.79 9.54 2.56
C ASN A 63 -4.25 8.39 3.40
N VAL A 64 -4.98 7.28 3.42
CA VAL A 64 -4.52 6.10 4.14
C VAL A 64 -3.24 5.56 3.51
N LEU A 65 -3.22 5.46 2.19
CA LEU A 65 -2.06 4.96 1.48
C LEU A 65 -0.84 5.85 1.70
N ARG A 66 -1.04 7.17 1.60
CA ARG A 66 0.06 8.10 1.83
C ARG A 66 0.55 8.05 3.27
N GLY A 67 -0.38 7.93 4.22
CA GLY A 67 0.01 7.85 5.62
C GLY A 67 0.81 6.59 5.92
N VAL A 68 0.40 5.47 5.35
CA VAL A 68 1.14 4.22 5.53
C VAL A 68 2.52 4.33 4.90
N ALA A 69 2.59 4.84 3.67
CA ALA A 69 3.87 4.99 3.00
C ALA A 69 4.82 5.88 3.82
N ASN A 70 4.31 7.00 4.30
CA ASN A 70 5.12 7.90 5.13
C ASN A 70 5.59 7.23 6.41
N HIS A 71 4.73 6.43 7.01
CA HIS A 71 5.10 5.74 8.24
C HIS A 71 6.31 4.86 8.04
N PHE A 72 6.43 4.26 6.88
CA PHE A 72 7.57 3.39 6.56
C PHE A 72 8.69 4.10 5.81
N GLY A 73 8.60 5.42 5.69
CA GLY A 73 9.64 6.18 5.04
C GLY A 73 9.65 6.06 3.52
N LEU A 74 8.51 5.72 2.94
CA LEU A 74 8.41 5.55 1.50
C LEU A 74 7.67 6.73 0.88
N ASP A 75 8.06 7.08 -0.33
CA ASP A 75 7.23 7.95 -1.15
C ASP A 75 6.14 7.11 -1.78
N ILE A 76 5.09 7.74 -2.23
CA ILE A 76 3.99 7.02 -2.86
C ILE A 76 3.78 7.56 -4.27
N LYS A 77 3.48 6.63 -5.16
CA LYS A 77 3.21 6.96 -6.55
C LYS A 77 2.05 6.09 -7.05
N SER A 78 1.10 6.70 -7.66
CA SER A 78 -0.07 5.97 -8.17
C SER A 78 -0.30 6.23 -9.66
#